data_9e5a4f90bdce81cf156e894d54e21977
#
_entry.id   9e5a4f90bdce81cf156e894d54e21977
#
_cell.length_a   1.000
_cell.length_b   1.000
_cell.length_c   1.000
_cell.angle_alpha   90.00
_cell.angle_beta   90.00
_cell.angle_gamma   90.00
#
_symmetry.space_group_name_H-M   'P 1'
#
loop_
_entity.id
_entity.type
_entity.pdbx_description
1 polymer ?
#
loop_
_entity_poly.entity_id
_entity_poly.type
_entity_poly.pdbx_seq_one_letter_code
_entity_poly.pdbx_strand_id
1 'polypeptide(L)'
;LIHIDRDRTDAAGTPIQPDQAWFTLSKNWTDKALEDGSSHPVKEHVYRHESVKVALEELFHRKCAYCETPLSEVDWQVEHFRPKGRVAERPDHPGYYWLAYTWQNLYPACVPCNQSRQDKPTWGDPVTGTSAGKADQFPVEDEAQRVMDPAGVLADEGPLLLDPCTDDPENSLRYTPLGEIDFPSGDSRAETSIRVFHLTRRRLRDRRKQHIELVVILLKRLQDFKNLGHRAIAVEFERDLEEKIFADSSPFAGAARFVRADPDAFGV
;
A
#
# COMPACT_ATOMS: atom_id res chain seq x y z
N LEU A 1 2.96 3.34 3.69
CA LEU A 1 3.46 2.17 2.96
C LEU A 1 4.57 1.51 3.76
N ILE A 2 4.50 0.21 3.94
CA ILE A 2 5.55 -0.64 4.53
C ILE A 2 5.80 -1.82 3.60
N HIS A 3 6.93 -2.49 3.76
CA HIS A 3 7.18 -3.76 3.08
C HIS A 3 6.25 -4.85 3.62
N ILE A 4 5.73 -5.71 2.72
CA ILE A 4 4.88 -6.86 3.04
C ILE A 4 5.47 -8.09 2.37
N ASP A 5 5.94 -9.03 3.17
CA ASP A 5 6.41 -10.33 2.68
C ASP A 5 5.24 -11.17 2.16
N ARG A 6 5.22 -11.42 0.85
CA ARG A 6 4.20 -12.26 0.18
C ARG A 6 4.27 -13.73 0.57
N ASP A 7 5.43 -14.18 1.05
CA ASP A 7 5.64 -15.57 1.46
C ASP A 7 5.35 -15.77 2.96
N ARG A 8 4.79 -14.76 3.61
CA ARG A 8 4.39 -14.82 5.02
C ARG A 8 3.42 -15.98 5.27
N THR A 9 3.62 -16.64 6.40
CA THR A 9 2.75 -17.73 6.88
C THR A 9 1.92 -17.27 8.08
N ASP A 10 0.82 -17.99 8.34
CA ASP A 10 0.05 -17.85 9.57
C ASP A 10 0.78 -18.48 10.78
N ALA A 11 0.16 -18.45 11.95
CA ALA A 11 0.73 -19.03 13.19
C ALA A 11 0.91 -20.56 13.12
N ALA A 12 0.25 -21.24 12.19
CA ALA A 12 0.39 -22.68 11.94
C ALA A 12 1.45 -23.00 10.86
N GLY A 13 2.10 -21.99 10.29
CA GLY A 13 3.07 -22.14 9.21
C GLY A 13 2.44 -22.34 7.82
N THR A 14 1.14 -22.07 7.65
CA THR A 14 0.46 -22.15 6.37
C THR A 14 0.65 -20.85 5.59
N PRO A 15 1.00 -20.87 4.29
CA PRO A 15 1.12 -19.67 3.47
C PRO A 15 -0.18 -18.86 3.45
N ILE A 16 -0.09 -17.55 3.66
CA ILE A 16 -1.24 -16.65 3.60
C ILE A 16 -1.52 -16.29 2.15
N GLN A 17 -2.39 -17.06 1.52
CA GLN A 17 -2.78 -16.95 0.12
C GLN A 17 -4.19 -17.48 -0.09
N PRO A 18 -4.83 -17.23 -1.26
CA PRO A 18 -6.12 -17.86 -1.60
C PRO A 18 -6.04 -19.39 -1.57
N ASP A 19 -7.19 -20.04 -1.43
CA ASP A 19 -7.27 -21.49 -1.41
C ASP A 19 -6.96 -22.13 -2.78
N GLN A 20 -6.69 -23.44 -2.79
CA GLN A 20 -6.35 -24.20 -4.00
C GLN A 20 -7.49 -24.19 -5.04
N ALA A 21 -8.73 -24.09 -4.62
CA ALA A 21 -9.87 -24.02 -5.54
C ALA A 21 -9.82 -22.70 -6.33
N TRP A 22 -9.47 -21.59 -5.66
CA TRP A 22 -9.27 -20.32 -6.35
C TRP A 22 -8.09 -20.37 -7.33
N PHE A 23 -6.96 -20.97 -6.99
CA PHE A 23 -5.83 -21.09 -7.92
C PHE A 23 -6.22 -21.85 -9.18
N THR A 24 -7.04 -22.90 -9.05
CA THR A 24 -7.58 -23.65 -10.21
C THR A 24 -8.51 -22.76 -11.05
N LEU A 25 -9.40 -22.01 -10.39
CA LEU A 25 -10.31 -21.07 -11.05
C LEU A 25 -9.55 -19.95 -11.76
N SER A 26 -8.59 -19.32 -11.07
CA SER A 26 -7.71 -18.29 -11.58
C SER A 26 -6.96 -18.73 -12.84
N LYS A 27 -6.35 -19.93 -12.79
CA LYS A 27 -5.65 -20.50 -13.95
C LYS A 27 -6.57 -20.65 -15.15
N ASN A 28 -7.75 -21.23 -14.98
CA ASN A 28 -8.71 -21.45 -16.07
C ASN A 28 -9.13 -20.12 -16.72
N TRP A 29 -9.34 -19.08 -15.93
CA TRP A 29 -9.70 -17.76 -16.46
C TRP A 29 -8.51 -17.00 -17.04
N THR A 30 -7.29 -17.23 -16.55
CA THR A 30 -6.07 -16.69 -17.16
C THR A 30 -5.83 -17.33 -18.54
N ASP A 31 -5.94 -18.66 -18.64
CA ASP A 31 -5.82 -19.37 -19.92
C ASP A 31 -6.84 -18.81 -20.93
N LYS A 32 -8.09 -18.62 -20.50
CA LYS A 32 -9.12 -18.02 -21.34
C LYS A 32 -8.83 -16.57 -21.72
N ALA A 33 -8.28 -15.77 -20.81
CA ALA A 33 -7.88 -14.39 -21.11
C ALA A 33 -6.76 -14.35 -22.15
N LEU A 34 -5.83 -15.30 -22.11
CA LEU A 34 -4.77 -15.45 -23.12
C LEU A 34 -5.32 -15.85 -24.49
N GLU A 35 -6.36 -16.71 -24.53
CA GLU A 35 -7.05 -17.09 -25.77
C GLU A 35 -7.85 -15.92 -26.39
N ASP A 36 -8.62 -15.20 -25.56
CA ASP A 36 -9.51 -14.11 -25.98
C ASP A 36 -8.72 -12.81 -26.28
N GLY A 37 -7.50 -12.68 -25.76
CA GLY A 37 -6.66 -11.47 -25.86
C GLY A 37 -7.27 -10.27 -25.13
N SER A 38 -6.99 -9.06 -25.63
CA SER A 38 -7.45 -7.80 -25.04
C SER A 38 -8.98 -7.61 -25.02
N SER A 39 -9.71 -8.42 -25.76
CA SER A 39 -11.19 -8.43 -25.75
C SER A 39 -11.80 -9.23 -24.60
N HIS A 40 -10.97 -9.91 -23.78
CA HIS A 40 -11.44 -10.72 -22.67
C HIS A 40 -12.26 -9.90 -21.66
N PRO A 41 -13.52 -10.29 -21.39
CA PRO A 41 -14.32 -9.62 -20.37
C PRO A 41 -13.89 -10.08 -18.99
N VAL A 42 -13.06 -9.27 -18.29
CA VAL A 42 -12.54 -9.62 -16.96
C VAL A 42 -13.68 -9.91 -15.97
N LYS A 43 -13.60 -11.08 -15.32
CA LYS A 43 -14.63 -11.59 -14.42
C LYS A 43 -14.36 -11.17 -12.96
N GLU A 44 -15.19 -10.27 -12.46
CA GLU A 44 -15.04 -9.74 -11.09
C GLU A 44 -15.13 -10.81 -10.01
N HIS A 45 -16.01 -11.82 -10.17
CA HIS A 45 -16.18 -12.88 -9.20
C HIS A 45 -14.91 -13.75 -9.01
N VAL A 46 -13.95 -13.69 -9.94
CA VAL A 46 -12.68 -14.41 -9.83
C VAL A 46 -11.70 -13.63 -8.97
N TYR A 47 -11.35 -12.39 -9.34
CA TYR A 47 -10.38 -11.62 -8.57
C TYR A 47 -10.95 -11.02 -7.27
N ARG A 48 -12.28 -10.94 -7.15
CA ARG A 48 -13.00 -10.56 -5.90
C ARG A 48 -13.52 -11.76 -5.13
N HIS A 49 -13.02 -12.96 -5.42
CA HIS A 49 -13.41 -14.17 -4.71
C HIS A 49 -13.19 -14.01 -3.21
N GLU A 50 -14.03 -14.65 -2.39
CA GLU A 50 -13.95 -14.50 -0.93
C GLU A 50 -12.59 -14.93 -0.38
N SER A 51 -12.03 -16.05 -0.87
CA SER A 51 -10.70 -16.51 -0.43
C SER A 51 -9.59 -15.52 -0.79
N VAL A 52 -9.71 -14.75 -1.88
CA VAL A 52 -8.79 -13.66 -2.23
C VAL A 52 -8.87 -12.53 -1.20
N LYS A 53 -10.09 -12.10 -0.86
CA LYS A 53 -10.28 -11.01 0.11
C LYS A 53 -9.75 -11.38 1.48
N VAL A 54 -10.10 -12.56 1.98
CA VAL A 54 -9.62 -13.07 3.27
C VAL A 54 -8.09 -13.14 3.29
N ALA A 55 -7.47 -13.68 2.24
CA ALA A 55 -6.02 -13.77 2.14
C ALA A 55 -5.36 -12.39 2.07
N LEU A 56 -5.93 -11.43 1.31
CA LEU A 56 -5.42 -10.06 1.24
C LEU A 56 -5.53 -9.33 2.58
N GLU A 57 -6.66 -9.45 3.27
CA GLU A 57 -6.83 -8.86 4.60
C GLU A 57 -5.78 -9.38 5.58
N GLU A 58 -5.58 -10.69 5.62
CA GLU A 58 -4.61 -11.32 6.52
C GLU A 58 -3.18 -10.96 6.14
N LEU A 59 -2.81 -11.06 4.85
CA LEU A 59 -1.47 -10.76 4.35
C LEU A 59 -1.07 -9.30 4.64
N PHE A 60 -1.98 -8.36 4.46
CA PHE A 60 -1.75 -6.93 4.64
C PHE A 60 -2.17 -6.42 6.04
N HIS A 61 -2.29 -7.32 7.03
CA HIS A 61 -2.63 -6.97 8.40
C HIS A 61 -3.91 -6.13 8.51
N ARG A 62 -4.91 -6.42 7.66
CA ARG A 62 -6.19 -5.68 7.58
C ARG A 62 -6.02 -4.18 7.33
N LYS A 63 -4.98 -3.81 6.56
CA LYS A 63 -4.69 -2.42 6.18
C LYS A 63 -4.71 -2.25 4.66
N CYS A 64 -4.99 -1.03 4.24
CA CYS A 64 -4.76 -0.63 2.85
C CYS A 64 -3.27 -0.76 2.49
N ALA A 65 -2.96 -1.47 1.42
CA ALA A 65 -1.58 -1.71 0.95
C ALA A 65 -0.78 -0.42 0.73
N TYR A 66 -1.45 0.69 0.41
CA TYR A 66 -0.80 1.94 0.01
C TYR A 66 -0.75 3.01 1.10
N CYS A 67 -1.76 3.13 1.94
CA CYS A 67 -1.81 4.21 2.94
C CYS A 67 -1.84 3.73 4.39
N GLU A 68 -1.84 2.42 4.62
CA GLU A 68 -1.86 1.78 5.94
C GLU A 68 -3.09 2.11 6.81
N THR A 69 -4.14 2.69 6.22
CA THR A 69 -5.41 2.87 6.93
C THR A 69 -6.05 1.51 7.19
N PRO A 70 -6.53 1.24 8.42
CA PRO A 70 -7.27 0.01 8.72
C PRO A 70 -8.48 -0.16 7.79
N LEU A 71 -8.66 -1.35 7.21
CA LEU A 71 -9.74 -1.65 6.26
C LEU A 71 -11.13 -1.64 6.94
N SER A 72 -11.18 -1.85 8.27
CA SER A 72 -12.41 -1.71 9.06
C SER A 72 -12.97 -0.29 9.14
N GLU A 73 -12.16 0.71 8.77
CA GLU A 73 -12.52 2.13 8.88
C GLU A 73 -12.80 2.79 7.53
N VAL A 74 -12.67 2.04 6.44
CA VAL A 74 -12.80 2.55 5.07
C VAL A 74 -13.40 1.49 4.14
N ASP A 75 -14.12 1.92 3.13
CA ASP A 75 -14.46 1.05 2.00
C ASP A 75 -13.18 0.68 1.24
N TRP A 76 -13.02 -0.60 0.92
CA TRP A 76 -11.87 -1.09 0.19
C TRP A 76 -12.25 -2.04 -0.95
N GLN A 77 -11.31 -2.25 -1.85
CA GLN A 77 -11.48 -3.06 -3.05
C GLN A 77 -10.23 -3.89 -3.32
N VAL A 78 -10.40 -5.01 -4.04
CA VAL A 78 -9.28 -5.71 -4.65
C VAL A 78 -8.79 -4.88 -5.83
N GLU A 79 -7.57 -4.41 -5.71
CA GLU A 79 -6.87 -3.57 -6.67
C GLU A 79 -5.90 -4.39 -7.51
N HIS A 80 -5.65 -3.96 -8.75
CA HIS A 80 -4.64 -4.52 -9.65
C HIS A 80 -3.45 -3.57 -9.73
N PHE A 81 -2.30 -3.96 -9.23
CA PHE A 81 -1.10 -3.13 -9.28
C PHE A 81 -0.77 -2.74 -10.72
N ARG A 82 -0.72 -3.72 -11.64
CA ARG A 82 -0.77 -3.49 -13.09
C ARG A 82 -2.21 -3.53 -13.56
N PRO A 83 -2.72 -2.41 -14.13
CA PRO A 83 -4.15 -2.28 -14.46
C PRO A 83 -4.61 -3.30 -15.50
N LYS A 84 -5.71 -4.00 -15.22
CA LYS A 84 -6.20 -5.09 -16.06
C LYS A 84 -6.86 -4.70 -17.38
N GLY A 85 -7.32 -3.45 -17.52
CA GLY A 85 -8.20 -3.08 -18.63
C GLY A 85 -7.63 -2.04 -19.59
N ARG A 86 -6.86 -1.10 -19.10
CA ARG A 86 -6.15 -0.05 -19.86
C ARG A 86 -5.08 0.57 -18.98
N VAL A 87 -4.18 1.34 -19.57
CA VAL A 87 -3.16 2.11 -18.87
C VAL A 87 -3.32 3.58 -19.24
N ALA A 88 -3.44 4.46 -18.24
CA ALA A 88 -3.75 5.87 -18.46
C ALA A 88 -2.64 6.59 -19.25
N GLU A 89 -1.37 6.25 -18.98
CA GLU A 89 -0.19 6.83 -19.61
C GLU A 89 0.02 6.35 -21.04
N ARG A 90 -0.60 5.21 -21.42
CA ARG A 90 -0.44 4.58 -22.72
C ARG A 90 -1.80 4.16 -23.30
N PRO A 91 -2.52 5.07 -24.01
CA PRO A 91 -3.90 4.82 -24.47
C PRO A 91 -4.07 3.62 -25.42
N ASP A 92 -3.02 3.25 -26.16
CA ASP A 92 -2.99 2.07 -27.04
C ASP A 92 -2.64 0.77 -26.32
N HIS A 93 -2.33 0.81 -25.02
CA HIS A 93 -2.08 -0.37 -24.21
C HIS A 93 -3.38 -1.12 -23.89
N PRO A 94 -3.45 -2.45 -24.14
CA PRO A 94 -4.67 -3.24 -23.93
C PRO A 94 -5.05 -3.44 -22.45
N GLY A 95 -4.26 -2.95 -21.51
CA GLY A 95 -4.27 -3.36 -20.12
C GLY A 95 -3.49 -4.67 -19.93
N TYR A 96 -3.13 -4.96 -18.70
CA TYR A 96 -2.46 -6.23 -18.33
C TYR A 96 -3.51 -7.32 -18.09
N TYR A 97 -4.38 -7.58 -19.08
CA TYR A 97 -5.51 -8.52 -18.96
C TYR A 97 -5.07 -9.93 -18.54
N TRP A 98 -3.86 -10.34 -18.91
CA TRP A 98 -3.26 -11.63 -18.54
C TRP A 98 -2.86 -11.73 -17.07
N LEU A 99 -2.78 -10.59 -16.36
CA LEU A 99 -2.52 -10.50 -14.92
C LEU A 99 -3.79 -10.27 -14.10
N ALA A 100 -4.96 -10.25 -14.74
CA ALA A 100 -6.23 -9.92 -14.08
C ALA A 100 -6.58 -10.88 -12.93
N TYR A 101 -6.09 -12.12 -12.98
CA TYR A 101 -6.33 -13.14 -11.98
C TYR A 101 -5.04 -13.65 -11.31
N THR A 102 -3.94 -12.94 -11.49
CA THR A 102 -2.64 -13.31 -10.89
C THR A 102 -2.58 -12.80 -9.45
N TRP A 103 -2.38 -13.71 -8.50
CA TRP A 103 -2.34 -13.38 -7.06
C TRP A 103 -1.36 -12.24 -6.74
N GLN A 104 -0.17 -12.29 -7.31
CA GLN A 104 0.90 -11.29 -7.12
C GLN A 104 0.53 -9.89 -7.63
N ASN A 105 -0.50 -9.78 -8.47
CA ASN A 105 -0.99 -8.49 -9.00
C ASN A 105 -2.18 -7.91 -8.19
N LEU A 106 -2.65 -8.61 -7.14
CA LEU A 106 -3.83 -8.22 -6.35
C LEU A 106 -3.44 -7.63 -4.99
N TYR A 107 -4.07 -6.51 -4.64
CA TYR A 107 -3.78 -5.74 -3.43
C TYR A 107 -5.07 -5.26 -2.76
N PRO A 108 -5.12 -5.17 -1.40
CA PRO A 108 -6.25 -4.55 -0.73
C PRO A 108 -6.04 -3.03 -0.73
N ALA A 109 -6.87 -2.29 -1.43
CA ALA A 109 -6.74 -0.84 -1.49
C ALA A 109 -8.03 -0.13 -1.06
N CYS A 110 -7.92 0.88 -0.20
CA CYS A 110 -9.06 1.73 0.12
C CYS A 110 -9.51 2.54 -1.10
N VAL A 111 -10.80 2.85 -1.17
CA VAL A 111 -11.38 3.59 -2.30
C VAL A 111 -10.62 4.87 -2.63
N PRO A 112 -10.17 5.71 -1.66
CA PRO A 112 -9.37 6.89 -1.98
C PRO A 112 -8.00 6.63 -2.60
N CYS A 113 -7.36 5.48 -2.34
CA CYS A 113 -6.10 5.11 -2.99
C CYS A 113 -6.32 4.48 -4.37
N ASN A 114 -7.42 3.72 -4.53
CA ASN A 114 -7.69 2.95 -5.73
C ASN A 114 -8.37 3.78 -6.83
N GLN A 115 -9.45 4.51 -6.50
CA GLN A 115 -10.28 5.16 -7.50
C GLN A 115 -9.85 6.60 -7.74
N SER A 116 -9.80 7.01 -9.03
CA SER A 116 -9.69 8.42 -9.38
C SER A 116 -10.90 9.19 -8.90
N ARG A 117 -10.70 10.17 -8.04
CA ARG A 117 -11.75 11.00 -7.46
C ARG A 117 -11.23 12.39 -7.16
N GLN A 118 -12.13 13.37 -7.21
CA GLN A 118 -11.85 14.68 -6.65
C GLN A 118 -12.13 14.63 -5.15
N ASP A 119 -11.18 15.05 -4.32
CA ASP A 119 -11.46 15.27 -2.92
C ASP A 119 -12.50 16.38 -2.80
N LYS A 120 -13.58 16.09 -2.08
CA LYS A 120 -14.56 17.13 -1.76
C LYS A 120 -13.87 18.17 -0.89
N PRO A 121 -13.93 19.47 -1.26
CA PRO A 121 -13.38 20.50 -0.40
C PRO A 121 -14.07 20.42 0.96
N THR A 122 -13.27 20.43 2.01
CA THR A 122 -13.77 20.65 3.36
C THR A 122 -13.70 22.14 3.66
N TRP A 123 -14.44 22.59 4.66
CA TRP A 123 -14.45 23.99 5.05
C TRP A 123 -13.02 24.53 5.24
N GLY A 124 -12.68 25.57 4.48
CA GLY A 124 -11.35 26.21 4.52
C GLY A 124 -10.29 25.63 3.57
N ASP A 125 -10.58 24.60 2.79
CA ASP A 125 -9.63 24.08 1.79
C ASP A 125 -9.76 24.81 0.46
N PRO A 126 -8.64 25.13 -0.22
CA PRO A 126 -8.70 25.53 -1.60
C PRO A 126 -9.25 24.35 -2.44
N VAL A 127 -10.18 24.64 -3.34
CA VAL A 127 -10.67 23.64 -4.29
C VAL A 127 -9.52 23.32 -5.26
N THR A 128 -8.79 22.26 -4.99
CA THR A 128 -7.85 21.71 -5.95
C THR A 128 -8.65 20.81 -6.89
N GLY A 129 -8.91 21.26 -8.12
CA GLY A 129 -9.67 20.52 -9.12
C GLY A 129 -8.96 19.29 -9.70
N THR A 130 -7.96 18.78 -9.01
CA THR A 130 -7.17 17.60 -9.44
C THR A 130 -7.81 16.32 -8.96
N SER A 131 -8.16 15.44 -9.89
CA SER A 131 -8.51 14.05 -9.58
C SER A 131 -7.25 13.31 -9.19
N ALA A 132 -7.32 12.55 -8.09
CA ALA A 132 -6.24 11.70 -7.61
C ALA A 132 -6.79 10.33 -7.18
N GLY A 133 -5.91 9.35 -7.08
CA GLY A 133 -6.22 7.93 -6.90
C GLY A 133 -5.74 7.13 -8.10
N LYS A 134 -5.27 5.91 -7.86
CA LYS A 134 -4.54 5.11 -8.85
C LYS A 134 -5.36 4.83 -10.11
N ALA A 135 -6.58 4.35 -9.96
CA ALA A 135 -7.42 3.91 -11.08
C ALA A 135 -6.63 3.00 -12.07
N ASP A 136 -6.42 3.47 -13.27
CA ASP A 136 -5.68 2.79 -14.35
C ASP A 136 -4.29 3.41 -14.61
N GLN A 137 -3.78 4.25 -13.70
CA GLN A 137 -2.43 4.78 -13.78
C GLN A 137 -1.40 3.68 -13.43
N PHE A 138 -0.39 3.58 -14.27
CA PHE A 138 0.76 2.69 -14.06
C PHE A 138 1.98 3.27 -14.81
N PRO A 139 2.52 4.40 -14.36
CA PRO A 139 3.69 5.02 -14.99
C PRO A 139 4.93 4.14 -14.84
N VAL A 140 5.76 4.11 -15.87
CA VAL A 140 7.06 3.42 -15.93
C VAL A 140 8.16 4.41 -16.24
N GLU A 141 9.42 4.04 -15.98
CA GLU A 141 10.58 4.90 -16.21
C GLU A 141 10.77 5.18 -17.71
N ASP A 142 10.65 4.16 -18.54
CA ASP A 142 10.78 4.24 -19.99
C ASP A 142 9.59 3.55 -20.69
N GLU A 143 8.76 4.32 -21.37
CA GLU A 143 7.62 3.80 -22.12
C GLU A 143 8.02 2.83 -23.26
N ALA A 144 9.29 2.85 -23.71
CA ALA A 144 9.79 1.87 -24.68
C ALA A 144 9.99 0.47 -24.08
N GLN A 145 10.13 0.38 -22.75
CA GLN A 145 10.27 -0.88 -22.01
C GLN A 145 8.93 -1.42 -21.50
N ARG A 146 7.85 -0.68 -21.70
CA ARG A 146 6.53 -1.12 -21.24
C ARG A 146 6.12 -2.44 -21.90
N VAL A 147 5.73 -3.39 -21.09
CA VAL A 147 5.27 -4.72 -21.54
C VAL A 147 3.87 -4.61 -22.13
N MET A 148 3.74 -4.81 -23.44
CA MET A 148 2.51 -4.65 -24.21
C MET A 148 1.68 -5.93 -24.37
N ASP A 149 2.27 -7.09 -24.07
CA ASP A 149 1.65 -8.40 -24.24
C ASP A 149 2.22 -9.44 -23.26
N PRO A 150 1.61 -10.62 -23.14
CA PRO A 150 2.03 -11.67 -22.18
C PRO A 150 3.43 -12.24 -22.38
N ALA A 151 4.07 -12.03 -23.53
CA ALA A 151 5.40 -12.56 -23.82
C ALA A 151 6.53 -11.64 -23.28
N GLY A 152 6.20 -10.41 -22.89
CA GLY A 152 7.15 -9.46 -22.35
C GLY A 152 7.62 -9.81 -20.94
N VAL A 153 8.80 -9.30 -20.57
CA VAL A 153 9.43 -9.53 -19.26
C VAL A 153 9.06 -8.42 -18.32
N LEU A 154 8.15 -8.68 -17.36
CA LEU A 154 7.66 -7.68 -16.41
C LEU A 154 8.75 -7.06 -15.52
N ALA A 155 9.86 -7.78 -15.29
CA ALA A 155 10.99 -7.29 -14.48
C ALA A 155 11.74 -6.13 -15.14
N ASP A 156 11.69 -6.02 -16.47
CA ASP A 156 12.41 -5.00 -17.24
C ASP A 156 11.60 -3.71 -17.40
N GLU A 157 10.35 -3.69 -16.93
CA GLU A 157 9.40 -2.61 -17.20
C GLU A 157 9.68 -1.32 -16.39
N GLY A 158 10.38 -1.39 -15.26
CA GLY A 158 10.74 -0.23 -14.45
C GLY A 158 9.54 0.58 -13.91
N PRO A 159 8.62 -0.01 -13.12
CA PRO A 159 7.46 0.72 -12.60
C PRO A 159 7.89 1.86 -11.68
N LEU A 160 7.27 3.04 -11.85
CA LEU A 160 7.47 4.19 -10.97
C LEU A 160 6.61 4.14 -9.70
N LEU A 161 5.72 3.17 -9.57
CA LEU A 161 5.00 2.94 -8.33
C LEU A 161 5.80 2.04 -7.40
N LEU A 162 5.88 2.42 -6.13
CA LEU A 162 6.41 1.56 -5.07
C LEU A 162 5.44 0.39 -4.86
N ASP A 163 5.94 -0.82 -5.05
CA ASP A 163 5.21 -2.04 -4.76
C ASP A 163 5.54 -2.50 -3.33
N PRO A 164 4.59 -2.51 -2.39
CA PRO A 164 4.85 -2.89 -1.00
C PRO A 164 5.35 -4.34 -0.84
N CYS A 165 5.21 -5.18 -1.87
CA CYS A 165 5.65 -6.57 -1.78
C CYS A 165 7.04 -6.84 -2.38
N THR A 166 7.62 -5.90 -3.12
CA THR A 166 8.92 -6.05 -3.77
C THR A 166 9.91 -4.94 -3.42
N ASP A 167 9.40 -3.80 -3.00
CA ASP A 167 10.21 -2.64 -2.60
C ASP A 167 10.31 -2.53 -1.07
N ASP A 168 11.16 -1.63 -0.61
CA ASP A 168 11.22 -1.17 0.77
C ASP A 168 10.81 0.31 0.86
N PRO A 169 9.49 0.59 0.99
CA PRO A 169 8.98 1.95 0.98
C PRO A 169 9.48 2.81 2.15
N GLU A 170 9.90 2.20 3.26
CA GLU A 170 10.39 2.91 4.45
C GLU A 170 11.72 3.63 4.17
N ASN A 171 12.49 3.17 3.18
CA ASN A 171 13.70 3.87 2.71
C ASN A 171 13.38 5.09 1.84
N SER A 172 12.22 5.09 1.17
CA SER A 172 11.81 6.11 0.20
C SER A 172 10.86 7.17 0.78
N LEU A 173 10.15 6.89 1.87
CA LEU A 173 9.14 7.79 2.41
C LEU A 173 9.63 8.47 3.69
N ARG A 174 9.26 9.74 3.83
CA ARG A 174 9.56 10.60 4.98
C ARG A 174 8.27 11.16 5.56
N TYR A 175 8.30 11.51 6.84
CA TYR A 175 7.11 12.03 7.52
C TYR A 175 7.46 13.26 8.34
N THR A 176 6.50 14.18 8.49
CA THR A 176 6.63 15.37 9.32
C THR A 176 5.77 15.29 10.59
N PRO A 177 6.05 16.09 11.64
CA PRO A 177 5.19 16.18 12.81
C PRO A 177 3.74 16.58 12.50
N LEU A 178 3.49 17.20 11.34
CA LEU A 178 2.16 17.58 10.86
C LEU A 178 1.44 16.46 10.11
N GLY A 179 2.04 15.26 10.04
CA GLY A 179 1.48 14.11 9.35
C GLY A 179 1.60 14.18 7.82
N GLU A 180 2.37 15.12 7.31
CA GLU A 180 2.69 15.21 5.88
C GLU A 180 3.61 14.06 5.50
N ILE A 181 3.58 13.72 4.21
CA ILE A 181 4.47 12.73 3.62
C ILE A 181 5.36 13.40 2.59
N ASP A 182 6.62 13.03 2.60
CA ASP A 182 7.66 13.58 1.74
C ASP A 182 8.62 12.45 1.31
N PHE A 183 9.62 12.76 0.52
CA PHE A 183 10.57 11.80 -0.03
C PHE A 183 11.98 12.42 -0.20
N PRO A 184 13.05 11.60 -0.27
CA PRO A 184 14.39 12.08 -0.57
C PRO A 184 14.46 12.73 -1.96
N SER A 185 15.24 13.81 -2.09
CA SER A 185 15.44 14.49 -3.37
C SER A 185 15.93 13.50 -4.44
N GLY A 186 15.24 13.45 -5.59
CA GLY A 186 15.55 12.58 -6.71
C GLY A 186 14.91 11.19 -6.67
N ASP A 187 14.13 10.86 -5.64
CA ASP A 187 13.36 9.61 -5.60
C ASP A 187 12.04 9.76 -6.41
N SER A 188 12.14 9.55 -7.73
CA SER A 188 11.00 9.64 -8.65
C SER A 188 9.90 8.61 -8.36
N ARG A 189 10.26 7.45 -7.79
CA ARG A 189 9.30 6.39 -7.44
C ARG A 189 8.46 6.79 -6.23
N ALA A 190 9.09 7.33 -5.20
CA ALA A 190 8.38 7.86 -4.04
C ALA A 190 7.46 9.03 -4.42
N GLU A 191 7.97 10.02 -5.18
CA GLU A 191 7.20 11.16 -5.68
C GLU A 191 5.95 10.69 -6.45
N THR A 192 6.15 9.78 -7.40
CA THR A 192 5.08 9.24 -8.23
C THR A 192 4.06 8.47 -7.39
N SER A 193 4.50 7.63 -6.45
CA SER A 193 3.63 6.87 -5.56
C SER A 193 2.80 7.77 -4.64
N ILE A 194 3.40 8.80 -4.07
CA ILE A 194 2.70 9.80 -3.23
C ILE A 194 1.58 10.46 -4.03
N ARG A 195 1.86 10.87 -5.26
CA ARG A 195 0.89 11.51 -6.16
C ARG A 195 -0.20 10.55 -6.60
N VAL A 196 0.15 9.38 -7.14
CA VAL A 196 -0.79 8.42 -7.73
C VAL A 196 -1.71 7.79 -6.68
N PHE A 197 -1.18 7.39 -5.53
CA PHE A 197 -1.99 6.86 -4.43
C PHE A 197 -2.64 7.95 -3.56
N HIS A 198 -2.48 9.22 -3.93
CA HIS A 198 -3.05 10.37 -3.22
C HIS A 198 -2.73 10.36 -1.72
N LEU A 199 -1.46 10.16 -1.39
CA LEU A 199 -1.02 10.01 0.00
C LEU A 199 -0.98 11.33 0.78
N THR A 200 -1.10 12.48 0.11
CA THR A 200 -1.15 13.82 0.71
C THR A 200 -2.55 14.27 1.09
N ARG A 201 -3.61 13.52 0.75
CA ARG A 201 -5.00 13.91 1.03
C ARG A 201 -5.21 14.26 2.51
N ARG A 202 -5.97 15.32 2.77
CA ARG A 202 -6.13 15.92 4.09
C ARG A 202 -6.56 14.91 5.17
N ARG A 203 -7.61 14.13 4.94
CA ARG A 203 -8.09 13.15 5.94
C ARG A 203 -7.03 12.13 6.33
N LEU A 204 -6.21 11.69 5.38
CA LEU A 204 -5.12 10.76 5.65
C LEU A 204 -4.00 11.44 6.43
N ARG A 205 -3.62 12.67 6.03
CA ARG A 205 -2.63 13.48 6.74
C ARG A 205 -3.04 13.70 8.19
N ASP A 206 -4.29 14.12 8.44
CA ASP A 206 -4.79 14.41 9.77
C ASP A 206 -4.81 13.15 10.67
N ARG A 207 -5.19 12.00 10.14
CA ARG A 207 -5.12 10.71 10.87
C ARG A 207 -3.68 10.29 11.17
N ARG A 208 -2.78 10.43 10.21
CA ARG A 208 -1.36 10.14 10.38
C ARG A 208 -0.73 11.08 11.41
N LYS A 209 -1.09 12.37 11.40
CA LYS A 209 -0.68 13.34 12.44
C LYS A 209 -1.09 12.88 13.82
N GLN A 210 -2.36 12.51 14.03
CA GLN A 210 -2.85 12.01 15.32
C GLN A 210 -2.06 10.77 15.79
N HIS A 211 -1.73 9.87 14.87
CA HIS A 211 -0.94 8.69 15.18
C HIS A 211 0.51 9.06 15.55
N ILE A 212 1.15 9.96 14.82
CA ILE A 212 2.50 10.48 15.12
C ILE A 212 2.52 11.16 16.50
N GLU A 213 1.52 12.00 16.81
CA GLU A 213 1.40 12.64 18.14
C GLU A 213 1.31 11.60 19.27
N LEU A 214 0.55 10.51 19.05
CA LEU A 214 0.49 9.40 20.01
C LEU A 214 1.86 8.74 20.19
N VAL A 215 2.55 8.43 19.08
CA VAL A 215 3.90 7.83 19.11
C VAL A 215 4.88 8.70 19.87
N VAL A 216 4.89 10.02 19.64
CA VAL A 216 5.73 10.99 20.34
C VAL A 216 5.45 10.97 21.86
N ILE A 217 4.18 10.97 22.27
CA ILE A 217 3.79 10.88 23.69
C ILE A 217 4.33 9.59 24.32
N LEU A 218 4.20 8.47 23.62
CA LEU A 218 4.64 7.16 24.12
C LEU A 218 6.17 7.08 24.23
N LEU A 219 6.90 7.61 23.26
CA LEU A 219 8.37 7.64 23.30
C LEU A 219 8.88 8.55 24.43
N LYS A 220 8.26 9.73 24.65
CA LYS A 220 8.57 10.57 25.80
C LYS A 220 8.34 9.84 27.13
N ARG A 221 7.24 9.11 27.24
CA ARG A 221 6.95 8.32 28.43
C ARG A 221 8.00 7.22 28.65
N LEU A 222 8.45 6.57 27.60
CA LEU A 222 9.55 5.61 27.68
C LEU A 222 10.85 6.27 28.18
N GLN A 223 11.16 7.46 27.67
CA GLN A 223 12.34 8.23 28.10
C GLN A 223 12.23 8.64 29.58
N ASP A 224 11.04 9.05 30.03
CA ASP A 224 10.80 9.37 31.45
C ASP A 224 11.08 8.16 32.36
N PHE A 225 10.59 6.95 32.02
CA PHE A 225 10.88 5.74 32.78
C PHE A 225 12.37 5.43 32.84
N LYS A 226 13.10 5.62 31.73
CA LYS A 226 14.56 5.42 31.66
C LYS A 226 15.28 6.44 32.56
N ASN A 227 14.89 7.72 32.49
CA ASN A 227 15.50 8.80 33.28
C ASN A 227 15.25 8.66 34.78
N LEU A 228 14.08 8.16 35.19
CA LEU A 228 13.71 7.91 36.58
C LEU A 228 14.31 6.60 37.13
N GLY A 229 15.05 5.84 36.33
CA GLY A 229 15.65 4.59 36.73
C GLY A 229 14.68 3.40 36.87
N HIS A 230 13.47 3.52 36.35
CA HIS A 230 12.44 2.46 36.37
C HIS A 230 12.71 1.39 35.27
N ARG A 231 13.87 0.75 35.35
CA ARG A 231 14.38 -0.15 34.29
C ARG A 231 13.41 -1.27 33.90
N ALA A 232 12.81 -1.95 34.88
CA ALA A 232 11.88 -3.05 34.61
C ALA A 232 10.64 -2.58 33.83
N ILE A 233 10.08 -1.43 34.26
CA ILE A 233 8.92 -0.81 33.60
C ILE A 233 9.30 -0.35 32.18
N ALA A 234 10.48 0.26 32.01
CA ALA A 234 10.95 0.72 30.71
C ALA A 234 11.09 -0.44 29.71
N VAL A 235 11.64 -1.57 30.13
CA VAL A 235 11.80 -2.78 29.29
C VAL A 235 10.44 -3.37 28.88
N GLU A 236 9.51 -3.49 29.83
CA GLU A 236 8.16 -3.98 29.53
C GLU A 236 7.42 -3.04 28.58
N PHE A 237 7.49 -1.74 28.83
CA PHE A 237 6.85 -0.72 28.00
C PHE A 237 7.44 -0.69 26.58
N GLU A 238 8.76 -0.82 26.45
CA GLU A 238 9.44 -0.90 25.15
C GLU A 238 8.97 -2.12 24.34
N ARG A 239 8.83 -3.29 25.00
CA ARG A 239 8.25 -4.49 24.36
C ARG A 239 6.81 -4.24 23.89
N ASP A 240 5.98 -3.60 24.72
CA ASP A 240 4.62 -3.23 24.34
C ASP A 240 4.58 -2.29 23.12
N LEU A 241 5.53 -1.34 23.02
CA LEU A 241 5.66 -0.47 21.86
C LEU A 241 6.03 -1.26 20.60
N GLU A 242 6.98 -2.21 20.68
CA GLU A 242 7.34 -3.06 19.53
C GLU A 242 6.13 -3.86 19.04
N GLU A 243 5.37 -4.47 19.93
CA GLU A 243 4.25 -5.34 19.59
C GLU A 243 3.00 -4.59 19.10
N LYS A 244 2.73 -3.38 19.62
CA LYS A 244 1.45 -2.69 19.43
C LYS A 244 1.52 -1.42 18.56
N ILE A 245 2.71 -0.80 18.45
CA ILE A 245 2.90 0.47 17.76
C ILE A 245 3.81 0.33 16.53
N PHE A 246 4.89 -0.43 16.66
CA PHE A 246 5.88 -0.57 15.58
C PHE A 246 5.71 -1.86 14.75
N ALA A 247 4.84 -2.77 15.16
CA ALA A 247 4.54 -3.98 14.41
C ALA A 247 3.89 -3.68 13.05
N ASP A 248 4.06 -4.56 12.07
CA ASP A 248 3.44 -4.44 10.74
C ASP A 248 1.91 -4.34 10.81
N SER A 249 1.31 -4.94 11.84
CA SER A 249 -0.15 -4.88 12.07
C SER A 249 -0.66 -3.51 12.55
N SER A 250 0.22 -2.64 13.03
CA SER A 250 -0.17 -1.32 13.55
C SER A 250 -0.59 -0.36 12.42
N PRO A 251 -1.62 0.47 12.63
CA PRO A 251 -1.92 1.54 11.69
C PRO A 251 -0.72 2.47 11.50
N PHE A 252 -0.46 2.88 10.26
CA PHE A 252 0.64 3.81 9.95
C PHE A 252 2.01 3.40 10.53
N ALA A 253 2.30 2.10 10.56
CA ALA A 253 3.55 1.55 11.11
C ALA A 253 4.81 2.20 10.50
N GLY A 254 4.80 2.48 9.18
CA GLY A 254 5.90 3.17 8.52
C GLY A 254 6.15 4.57 9.10
N ALA A 255 5.09 5.34 9.40
CA ALA A 255 5.24 6.64 10.05
C ALA A 255 5.72 6.50 11.50
N ALA A 256 5.21 5.54 12.24
CA ALA A 256 5.64 5.28 13.63
C ALA A 256 7.13 4.92 13.70
N ARG A 257 7.59 4.05 12.82
CA ARG A 257 9.01 3.64 12.74
C ARG A 257 9.91 4.79 12.31
N PHE A 258 9.44 5.66 11.43
CA PHE A 258 10.17 6.86 11.02
C PHE A 258 10.38 7.81 12.22
N VAL A 259 9.33 8.05 13.05
CA VAL A 259 9.46 8.83 14.31
C VAL A 259 10.46 8.18 15.27
N ARG A 260 10.43 6.85 15.40
CA ARG A 260 11.36 6.12 16.27
C ARG A 260 12.80 6.22 15.80
N ALA A 261 13.04 6.26 14.48
CA ALA A 261 14.38 6.32 13.89
C ALA A 261 15.04 7.69 14.07
N ASP A 262 14.26 8.78 14.15
CA ASP A 262 14.74 10.14 14.38
C ASP A 262 13.81 10.89 15.38
N PRO A 263 13.81 10.49 16.66
CA PRO A 263 12.91 11.04 17.67
C PRO A 263 13.14 12.52 17.93
N ASP A 264 14.37 13.01 17.81
CA ASP A 264 14.73 14.42 18.03
C ASP A 264 14.02 15.35 17.03
N ALA A 265 13.87 14.92 15.76
CA ALA A 265 13.14 15.68 14.74
C ALA A 265 11.65 15.85 15.09
N PHE A 266 11.13 15.03 16.01
CA PHE A 266 9.75 15.07 16.49
C PHE A 266 9.65 15.63 17.92
N GLY A 267 10.75 16.10 18.49
CA GLY A 267 10.82 16.72 19.82
C GLY A 267 10.61 15.73 20.97
N VAL A 268 11.11 14.50 20.82
CA VAL A 268 11.13 13.47 21.88
C VAL A 268 12.36 13.60 22.76
#